data_c2788eb008adc7a988b663d8636b083a
#
_entry.id   c2788eb008adc7a988b663d8636b083a
#
_cell.length_a   1.000
_cell.length_b   1.000
_cell.length_c   1.000
_cell.angle_alpha   90.00
_cell.angle_beta   90.00
_cell.angle_gamma   90.00
#
_symmetry.space_group_name_H-M   'P 1'
#
loop_
_entity.id
_entity.type
_entity.pdbx_description
1 polymer ?
#
loop_
_entity_poly.entity_id
_entity_poly.type
_entity_poly.pdbx_seq_one_letter_code
_entity_poly.pdbx_strand_id
1 'polypeptide(L)' 'VDAKYAKEADQAAFEIAELPNLTWDQWYAFIAKLRDDPSQSSELLSEAKKLNDSQAPK' A
#
# COMPACT_ATOMS: atom_id res chain seq x y z
N VAL A 1 -20.61 -4.65 0.46
CA VAL A 1 -19.27 -4.09 0.47
C VAL A 1 -19.34 -2.60 0.79
N ASP A 2 -18.55 -2.20 1.73
CA ASP A 2 -18.57 -0.82 2.17
C ASP A 2 -17.77 0.08 1.22
N ALA A 3 -18.45 0.99 0.54
CA ALA A 3 -17.84 1.88 -0.43
C ALA A 3 -16.76 2.77 0.20
N LYS A 4 -16.87 3.03 1.49
CA LYS A 4 -15.87 3.81 2.22
C LYS A 4 -14.50 3.13 2.19
N TYR A 5 -14.46 1.83 2.46
CA TYR A 5 -13.21 1.08 2.46
C TYR A 5 -12.67 0.92 1.03
N ALA A 6 -13.55 0.82 0.06
CA ALA A 6 -13.12 0.72 -1.34
C ALA A 6 -12.34 1.97 -1.76
N LYS A 7 -12.82 3.15 -1.37
CA LYS A 7 -12.13 4.40 -1.68
C LYS A 7 -10.78 4.49 -0.97
N GLU A 8 -10.75 4.11 0.30
CA GLU A 8 -9.52 4.14 1.08
C GLU A 8 -8.49 3.17 0.50
N ALA A 9 -8.92 2.00 0.09
CA ALA A 9 -8.04 1.02 -0.52
C ALA A 9 -7.49 1.51 -1.85
N ASP A 10 -8.33 2.13 -2.68
CA ASP A 10 -7.90 2.70 -3.95
C ASP A 10 -6.85 3.79 -3.74
N GLN A 11 -7.08 4.67 -2.79
CA GLN A 11 -6.16 5.74 -2.50
C GLN A 11 -4.84 5.20 -1.95
N ALA A 12 -4.91 4.23 -1.05
CA ALA A 12 -3.72 3.59 -0.51
C ALA A 12 -2.92 2.90 -1.62
N ALA A 13 -3.60 2.19 -2.51
CA ALA A 13 -2.95 1.53 -3.64
C ALA A 13 -2.23 2.54 -4.53
N PHE A 14 -2.88 3.68 -4.79
CA PHE A 14 -2.30 4.74 -5.59
C PHE A 14 -1.03 5.30 -4.94
N GLU A 15 -1.09 5.57 -3.65
CA GLU A 15 0.06 6.11 -2.92
C GLU A 15 1.21 5.08 -2.85
N ILE A 16 0.89 3.83 -2.64
CA ILE A 16 1.91 2.77 -2.64
C ILE A 16 2.59 2.68 -4.00
N ALA A 17 1.81 2.81 -5.08
CA ALA A 17 2.35 2.77 -6.43
C ALA A 17 3.31 3.94 -6.73
N GLU A 18 3.15 5.04 -6.01
CA GLU A 18 4.03 6.20 -6.17
C GLU A 18 5.34 6.08 -5.39
N LEU A 19 5.46 5.10 -4.51
CA LEU A 19 6.68 4.92 -3.73
C LEU A 19 7.79 4.33 -4.61
N PRO A 20 8.89 5.06 -4.81
CA PRO A 20 9.91 4.67 -5.81
C PRO A 20 10.86 3.56 -5.34
N ASN A 21 10.92 3.31 -4.05
CA ASN A 21 11.92 2.38 -3.50
C ASN A 21 11.37 0.99 -3.21
N LEU A 22 10.12 0.74 -3.56
CA LEU A 22 9.53 -0.58 -3.40
C LEU A 22 9.81 -1.45 -4.62
N THR A 23 10.09 -2.74 -4.39
CA THR A 23 10.24 -3.68 -5.48
C THR A 23 8.85 -4.09 -6.00
N TRP A 24 8.83 -4.69 -7.20
CA TRP A 24 7.60 -5.21 -7.79
C TRP A 24 6.91 -6.21 -6.88
N ASP A 25 7.68 -7.12 -6.30
CA ASP A 25 7.15 -8.17 -5.43
C ASP A 25 6.52 -7.55 -4.17
N GLN A 26 7.18 -6.55 -3.60
CA GLN A 26 6.67 -5.86 -2.41
C GLN A 26 5.38 -5.12 -2.73
N TRP A 27 5.38 -4.38 -3.82
CA TRP A 27 4.19 -3.65 -4.27
C TRP A 27 3.02 -4.61 -4.49
N TYR A 28 3.26 -5.70 -5.18
CA TYR A 28 2.23 -6.68 -5.47
C TYR A 28 1.66 -7.29 -4.18
N ALA A 29 2.52 -7.58 -3.21
CA ALA A 29 2.09 -8.14 -1.94
C ALA A 29 1.15 -7.17 -1.20
N PHE A 30 1.50 -5.87 -1.18
CA PHE A 30 0.64 -4.87 -0.56
C PHE A 30 -0.70 -4.74 -1.28
N ILE A 31 -0.69 -4.73 -2.59
CA ILE A 31 -1.91 -4.63 -3.38
C ILE A 31 -2.82 -5.84 -3.14
N ALA A 32 -2.23 -7.04 -3.09
CA ALA A 32 -2.98 -8.26 -2.82
C ALA A 32 -3.64 -8.21 -1.45
N LYS A 33 -2.94 -7.73 -0.45
CA LYS A 33 -3.49 -7.57 0.90
C LYS A 33 -4.62 -6.55 0.94
N LEU A 34 -4.47 -5.45 0.21
CA LEU A 34 -5.51 -4.43 0.10
C LEU A 34 -6.78 -4.98 -0.52
N ARG A 35 -6.64 -5.84 -1.51
CA ARG A 35 -7.80 -6.46 -2.16
C ARG A 35 -8.48 -7.46 -1.25
N ASP A 36 -7.68 -8.17 -0.47
CA ASP A 36 -8.20 -9.18 0.46
C ASP A 36 -8.91 -8.55 1.64
N ASP A 37 -8.34 -7.47 2.19
CA ASP A 37 -8.91 -6.79 3.36
C ASP A 37 -8.72 -5.27 3.24
N PRO A 38 -9.65 -4.59 2.56
CA PRO A 38 -9.55 -3.14 2.39
C PRO A 38 -9.65 -2.34 3.70
N SER A 39 -10.14 -2.95 4.77
CA SER A 39 -10.20 -2.27 6.06
C SER A 39 -8.81 -2.05 6.66
N GLN A 40 -7.81 -2.75 6.16
CA GLN A 40 -6.41 -2.62 6.59
C GLN A 40 -5.62 -1.60 5.77
N SER A 41 -6.28 -0.87 4.88
CA SER A 41 -5.61 0.04 3.96
C SER A 41 -4.69 1.04 4.65
N SER A 42 -5.13 1.62 5.76
CA SER A 42 -4.34 2.58 6.50
C SER A 42 -3.05 1.97 7.05
N GLU A 43 -3.16 0.78 7.64
CA GLU A 43 -2.00 0.07 8.18
C GLU A 43 -1.04 -0.35 7.08
N LEU A 44 -1.59 -0.87 5.98
CA LEU A 44 -0.78 -1.30 4.85
C LEU A 44 -0.03 -0.13 4.23
N LEU A 45 -0.69 1.02 4.09
CA LEU A 45 -0.05 2.22 3.58
C LEU A 45 1.10 2.66 4.48
N SER A 46 0.88 2.64 5.79
CA SER A 46 1.92 3.00 6.75
C SER A 46 3.13 2.07 6.65
N GLU A 47 2.88 0.77 6.56
CA GLU A 47 3.95 -0.21 6.41
C GLU A 47 4.71 -0.03 5.10
N ALA A 48 3.98 0.25 4.01
CA ALA A 48 4.60 0.49 2.72
C ALA A 48 5.51 1.71 2.76
N LYS A 49 5.07 2.78 3.41
CA LYS A 49 5.87 4.00 3.55
C LYS A 49 7.13 3.74 4.36
N LYS A 50 7.00 2.97 5.45
CA LYS A 50 8.16 2.61 6.27
C LYS A 50 9.17 1.80 5.47
N LEU A 51 8.69 0.84 4.72
CA LEU A 51 9.56 0.00 3.90
C LEU A 51 10.25 0.82 2.82
N ASN A 52 9.49 1.70 2.16
CA ASN A 52 10.04 2.60 1.16
C ASN A 52 11.17 3.45 1.75
N ASP A 53 10.94 4.02 2.92
CA ASP A 53 11.92 4.86 3.59
C ASP A 53 13.16 4.06 3.98
N SER A 54 12.96 2.84 4.46
CA SER A 54 14.05 1.94 4.83
C SER A 54 14.92 1.55 3.63
N GLN A 55 14.33 1.47 2.46
CA GLN A 55 15.01 1.11 1.22
C GLN A 55 15.49 2.31 0.42
N ALA A 56 15.21 3.52 0.89
CA ALA A 56 15.63 4.73 0.21
C ALA A 56 17.15 4.86 0.21
N PRO A 57 17.75 5.29 -0.91
CA PRO A 57 19.20 5.54 -0.96
C PRO A 57 19.57 6.72 -0.07
N LYS A 58 20.69 6.56 0.62
CA LYS A 58 21.20 7.64 1.48
C LYS A 58 22.08 8.60 0.70
#